data_901c4562f95f5e82fb83327d3b2373c5
#
_entry.id   901c4562f95f5e82fb83327d3b2373c5
#
_cell.length_a   1.000
_cell.length_b   1.000
_cell.length_c   1.000
_cell.angle_alpha   90.00
_cell.angle_beta   90.00
_cell.angle_gamma   90.00
#
_symmetry.space_group_name_H-M   'P 1'
#
loop_
_entity.id
_entity.type
_entity.pdbx_description
1 polymer ?
#
loop_
_entity_poly.entity_id
_entity_poly.type
_entity_poly.pdbx_seq_one_letter_code
_entity_poly.pdbx_strand_id
1 'polypeptide(L)'
;MRIHFCRFMNKLKQSILPYLETSFEKDLLEAALKNLEDGKNKLRLNNFAYAARELTRHYLKRLAPDIEVLNAPWFKPNDPKKPKAITREQRIKYAIQGYLSDDFRENVLKIDLDEVSKNLKTSIDDLSKYTHVEPETFDVDLATVTDVSYNILEDTLRFFKTIKEAQLRVGETVDAYIDEELVSQFYIETRDEIDILATHYEVLGFLVTELIQLAKDDKTITMKADGFVNVRLQYGSDGDMRRGDGCKIEIKLPFTSTFVVNYKNHDGDIHIESAIVNVDNDSFFE
;
A
#
# COMPACT_ATOMS: atom_id res chain seq x y z
N MET A 1 -21.05 -18.39 -31.36
CA MET A 1 -20.16 -18.85 -30.29
C MET A 1 -18.74 -18.22 -30.39
N ARG A 2 -17.99 -18.39 -31.49
CA ARG A 2 -16.63 -17.82 -31.64
C ARG A 2 -16.53 -16.28 -31.48
N ILE A 3 -17.48 -15.50 -31.98
CA ILE A 3 -17.47 -14.03 -31.89
C ILE A 3 -17.70 -13.57 -30.44
N HIS A 4 -18.58 -14.22 -29.69
CA HIS A 4 -18.81 -13.90 -28.29
C HIS A 4 -17.58 -14.23 -27.43
N PHE A 5 -16.95 -15.37 -27.66
CA PHE A 5 -15.69 -15.77 -26.99
C PHE A 5 -14.60 -14.71 -27.16
N CYS A 6 -14.29 -14.33 -28.41
CA CYS A 6 -13.28 -13.30 -28.69
C CYS A 6 -13.59 -11.96 -28.01
N ARG A 7 -14.86 -11.57 -27.93
CA ARG A 7 -15.26 -10.32 -27.28
C ARG A 7 -15.05 -10.35 -25.75
N PHE A 8 -15.38 -11.47 -25.10
CA PHE A 8 -15.20 -11.64 -23.66
C PHE A 8 -13.71 -11.73 -23.28
N MET A 9 -12.93 -12.50 -24.02
CA MET A 9 -11.48 -12.61 -23.80
C MET A 9 -10.78 -11.26 -23.97
N ASN A 10 -11.15 -10.49 -24.98
CA ASN A 10 -10.64 -9.12 -25.16
C ASN A 10 -11.03 -8.19 -23.99
N LYS A 11 -12.24 -8.28 -23.44
CA LYS A 11 -12.63 -7.47 -22.28
C LYS A 11 -11.77 -7.80 -21.06
N LEU A 12 -11.55 -9.09 -20.75
CA LEU A 12 -10.70 -9.52 -19.65
C LEU A 12 -9.24 -9.11 -19.87
N LYS A 13 -8.72 -9.28 -21.10
CA LYS A 13 -7.39 -8.78 -21.48
C LYS A 13 -7.25 -7.29 -21.16
N GLN A 14 -8.20 -6.45 -21.62
CA GLN A 14 -8.17 -5.00 -21.36
C GLN A 14 -8.25 -4.67 -19.85
N SER A 15 -8.96 -5.49 -19.08
CA SER A 15 -9.04 -5.33 -17.62
C SER A 15 -7.76 -5.77 -16.89
N ILE A 16 -6.98 -6.69 -17.45
CA ILE A 16 -5.70 -7.17 -16.89
C ILE A 16 -4.54 -6.22 -17.23
N LEU A 17 -4.51 -5.66 -18.44
CA LEU A 17 -3.40 -4.83 -18.94
C LEU A 17 -2.96 -3.70 -18.00
N PRO A 18 -3.85 -2.97 -17.28
CA PRO A 18 -3.45 -1.92 -16.33
C PRO A 18 -2.57 -2.38 -15.18
N TYR A 19 -2.56 -3.68 -14.85
CA TYR A 19 -1.72 -4.26 -13.80
C TYR A 19 -0.34 -4.68 -14.30
N LEU A 20 -0.15 -4.76 -15.62
CA LEU A 20 1.09 -5.22 -16.25
C LEU A 20 1.95 -4.02 -16.64
N GLU A 21 3.09 -3.87 -15.97
CA GLU A 21 3.98 -2.72 -16.19
C GLU A 21 5.07 -3.01 -17.24
N THR A 22 5.62 -4.24 -17.22
CA THR A 22 6.72 -4.61 -18.11
C THR A 22 6.23 -5.06 -19.48
N SER A 23 7.06 -4.86 -20.53
CA SER A 23 6.80 -5.41 -21.86
C SER A 23 6.68 -6.92 -21.81
N PHE A 24 7.55 -7.58 -21.03
CA PHE A 24 7.53 -9.03 -20.87
C PHE A 24 6.19 -9.56 -20.33
N GLU A 25 5.62 -8.91 -19.30
CA GLU A 25 4.32 -9.32 -18.74
C GLU A 25 3.20 -9.18 -19.79
N LYS A 26 3.22 -8.09 -20.57
CA LYS A 26 2.25 -7.83 -21.64
C LYS A 26 2.39 -8.86 -22.78
N ASP A 27 3.62 -9.13 -23.21
CA ASP A 27 3.91 -10.11 -24.25
C ASP A 27 3.54 -11.54 -23.81
N LEU A 28 3.74 -11.86 -22.51
CA LEU A 28 3.37 -13.15 -21.95
C LEU A 28 1.84 -13.36 -21.94
N LEU A 29 1.07 -12.32 -21.57
CA LEU A 29 -0.40 -12.36 -21.68
C LEU A 29 -0.85 -12.55 -23.13
N GLU A 30 -0.25 -11.82 -24.06
CA GLU A 30 -0.56 -11.94 -25.49
C GLU A 30 -0.26 -13.34 -26.02
N ALA A 31 0.91 -13.89 -25.69
CA ALA A 31 1.31 -15.24 -26.07
C ALA A 31 0.41 -16.31 -25.45
N ALA A 32 -0.04 -16.11 -24.18
CA ALA A 32 -1.00 -16.98 -23.55
C ALA A 32 -2.32 -17.06 -24.34
N LEU A 33 -2.88 -15.88 -24.65
CA LEU A 33 -4.12 -15.80 -25.42
C LEU A 33 -4.00 -16.40 -26.83
N LYS A 34 -2.86 -16.22 -27.49
CA LYS A 34 -2.59 -16.79 -28.80
C LYS A 34 -2.55 -18.32 -28.80
N ASN A 35 -2.13 -18.96 -27.70
CA ASN A 35 -2.23 -20.42 -27.58
C ASN A 35 -3.66 -20.95 -27.71
N LEU A 36 -4.66 -20.21 -27.25
CA LEU A 36 -6.08 -20.62 -27.33
C LEU A 36 -6.64 -20.56 -28.75
N GLU A 37 -6.04 -19.74 -29.63
CA GLU A 37 -6.49 -19.58 -31.03
C GLU A 37 -6.08 -20.76 -31.91
N ASP A 38 -5.02 -21.49 -31.56
CA ASP A 38 -4.55 -22.65 -32.30
C ASP A 38 -5.38 -23.90 -32.01
N GLY A 39 -6.48 -24.03 -32.73
CA GLY A 39 -7.41 -25.17 -32.60
C GLY A 39 -6.80 -26.53 -32.95
N LYS A 40 -5.61 -26.59 -33.55
CA LYS A 40 -4.89 -27.84 -33.87
C LYS A 40 -3.96 -28.28 -32.74
N ASN A 41 -3.62 -27.37 -31.84
CA ASN A 41 -2.74 -27.65 -30.72
C ASN A 41 -3.55 -28.32 -29.59
N LYS A 42 -3.32 -29.61 -29.40
CA LYS A 42 -3.97 -30.40 -28.34
C LYS A 42 -3.63 -29.94 -26.92
N LEU A 43 -2.51 -29.20 -26.75
CA LEU A 43 -2.04 -28.65 -25.48
C LEU A 43 -2.40 -27.16 -25.29
N ARG A 44 -3.27 -26.61 -26.15
CA ARG A 44 -3.58 -25.16 -26.13
C ARG A 44 -4.03 -24.66 -24.77
N LEU A 45 -4.85 -25.43 -24.06
CA LEU A 45 -5.36 -25.09 -22.70
C LEU A 45 -4.25 -25.16 -21.67
N ASN A 46 -3.43 -26.23 -21.68
CA ASN A 46 -2.31 -26.40 -20.76
C ASN A 46 -1.26 -25.29 -20.94
N ASN A 47 -0.89 -24.98 -22.20
CA ASN A 47 0.04 -23.90 -22.52
C ASN A 47 -0.47 -22.54 -22.08
N PHE A 48 -1.77 -22.27 -22.25
CA PHE A 48 -2.41 -21.07 -21.77
C PHE A 48 -2.37 -21.00 -20.23
N ALA A 49 -2.81 -22.04 -19.53
CA ALA A 49 -2.80 -22.10 -18.06
C ALA A 49 -1.39 -21.95 -17.48
N TYR A 50 -0.39 -22.59 -18.10
CA TYR A 50 1.01 -22.42 -17.73
C TYR A 50 1.46 -20.97 -17.86
N ALA A 51 1.17 -20.33 -19.00
CA ALA A 51 1.55 -18.94 -19.23
C ALA A 51 0.84 -17.97 -18.26
N ALA A 52 -0.45 -18.18 -17.95
CA ALA A 52 -1.19 -17.40 -16.94
C ALA A 52 -0.60 -17.53 -15.54
N ARG A 53 -0.21 -18.75 -15.15
CA ARG A 53 0.50 -19.00 -13.88
C ARG A 53 1.86 -18.32 -13.84
N GLU A 54 2.64 -18.38 -14.94
CA GLU A 54 3.92 -17.68 -15.02
C GLU A 54 3.74 -16.15 -14.97
N LEU A 55 2.67 -15.63 -15.56
CA LEU A 55 2.32 -14.20 -15.46
C LEU A 55 2.11 -13.78 -14.01
N THR A 56 1.31 -14.52 -13.23
CA THR A 56 1.12 -14.22 -11.80
C THR A 56 2.43 -14.33 -11.01
N ARG A 57 3.31 -15.29 -11.35
CA ARG A 57 4.62 -15.45 -10.73
C ARG A 57 5.54 -14.27 -11.02
N HIS A 58 5.57 -13.78 -12.26
CA HIS A 58 6.38 -12.62 -12.65
C HIS A 58 5.85 -11.33 -12.02
N TYR A 59 4.54 -11.15 -12.01
CA TYR A 59 3.88 -10.05 -11.32
C TYR A 59 4.28 -9.98 -9.83
N LEU A 60 4.18 -11.10 -9.11
CA LEU A 60 4.62 -11.16 -7.71
C LEU A 60 6.11 -10.90 -7.54
N LYS A 61 6.95 -11.43 -8.43
CA LYS A 61 8.41 -11.22 -8.35
C LYS A 61 8.80 -9.76 -8.57
N ARG A 62 8.06 -9.04 -9.38
CA ARG A 62 8.23 -7.59 -9.59
C ARG A 62 7.83 -6.80 -8.35
N LEU A 63 6.69 -7.11 -7.73
CA LEU A 63 6.22 -6.45 -6.51
C LEU A 63 7.03 -6.82 -5.26
N ALA A 64 7.61 -8.01 -5.24
CA ALA A 64 8.37 -8.57 -4.12
C ALA A 64 9.73 -9.13 -4.60
N PRO A 65 10.72 -8.26 -4.93
CA PRO A 65 12.05 -8.67 -5.32
C PRO A 65 12.73 -9.49 -4.22
N ASP A 66 13.56 -10.46 -4.60
CA ASP A 66 14.17 -11.41 -3.66
C ASP A 66 14.94 -10.71 -2.54
N ILE A 67 15.74 -9.70 -2.89
CA ILE A 67 16.57 -8.97 -1.92
C ILE A 67 15.70 -8.21 -0.91
N GLU A 68 14.60 -7.64 -1.36
CA GLU A 68 13.68 -6.89 -0.51
C GLU A 68 12.94 -7.80 0.47
N VAL A 69 12.47 -8.96 0.00
CA VAL A 69 11.80 -9.95 0.86
C VAL A 69 12.75 -10.50 1.91
N LEU A 70 14.00 -10.83 1.53
CA LEU A 70 15.00 -11.38 2.44
C LEU A 70 15.43 -10.39 3.53
N ASN A 71 15.37 -9.10 3.25
CA ASN A 71 15.72 -8.04 4.19
C ASN A 71 14.53 -7.53 5.01
N ALA A 72 13.31 -8.00 4.74
CA ALA A 72 12.14 -7.58 5.50
C ALA A 72 12.22 -8.04 6.97
N PRO A 73 11.89 -7.19 7.97
CA PRO A 73 12.01 -7.50 9.40
C PRO A 73 11.25 -8.76 9.84
N TRP A 74 10.16 -9.07 9.18
CA TRP A 74 9.32 -10.23 9.44
C TRP A 74 9.77 -11.50 8.72
N PHE A 75 10.79 -11.43 7.82
CA PHE A 75 11.20 -12.59 7.04
C PHE A 75 11.81 -13.67 7.94
N LYS A 76 11.31 -14.89 7.80
CA LYS A 76 11.86 -16.09 8.45
C LYS A 76 12.01 -17.19 7.41
N PRO A 77 13.19 -17.85 7.29
CA PRO A 77 13.37 -18.97 6.39
C PRO A 77 12.36 -20.09 6.69
N ASN A 78 11.67 -20.57 5.67
CA ASN A 78 10.73 -21.70 5.80
C ASN A 78 11.45 -23.06 5.90
N ASP A 79 12.63 -23.18 5.30
CA ASP A 79 13.49 -24.35 5.34
C ASP A 79 14.90 -23.93 5.79
N PRO A 80 15.38 -24.42 6.96
CA PRO A 80 16.72 -24.11 7.43
C PRO A 80 17.84 -24.54 6.48
N LYS A 81 17.59 -25.55 5.62
CA LYS A 81 18.56 -26.02 4.62
C LYS A 81 18.60 -25.12 3.38
N LYS A 82 17.59 -24.27 3.20
CA LYS A 82 17.46 -23.32 2.09
C LYS A 82 17.09 -21.92 2.62
N PRO A 83 17.97 -21.27 3.40
CA PRO A 83 17.62 -20.05 4.14
C PRO A 83 17.24 -18.86 3.25
N LYS A 84 17.61 -18.89 1.98
CA LYS A 84 17.27 -17.84 1.00
C LYS A 84 16.10 -18.22 0.08
N ALA A 85 15.46 -19.36 0.31
CA ALA A 85 14.28 -19.75 -0.46
C ALA A 85 13.06 -18.94 0.01
N ILE A 86 12.45 -18.22 -0.91
CA ILE A 86 11.28 -17.39 -0.66
C ILE A 86 10.03 -18.14 -1.14
N THR A 87 9.10 -18.34 -0.24
CA THR A 87 7.81 -18.95 -0.58
C THR A 87 6.89 -17.96 -1.30
N ARG A 88 5.87 -18.49 -1.96
CA ARG A 88 4.82 -17.67 -2.58
C ARG A 88 4.07 -16.82 -1.57
N GLU A 89 3.79 -17.38 -0.39
CA GLU A 89 3.14 -16.68 0.72
C GLU A 89 3.97 -15.48 1.20
N GLN A 90 5.28 -15.64 1.34
CA GLN A 90 6.20 -14.56 1.70
C GLN A 90 6.24 -13.46 0.62
N ARG A 91 6.14 -13.81 -0.67
CA ARG A 91 6.04 -12.82 -1.74
C ARG A 91 4.70 -12.07 -1.71
N ILE A 92 3.59 -12.76 -1.49
CA ILE A 92 2.27 -12.13 -1.32
C ILE A 92 2.32 -11.16 -0.14
N LYS A 93 2.83 -11.61 0.99
CA LYS A 93 2.98 -10.79 2.18
C LYS A 93 3.79 -9.54 1.91
N TYR A 94 4.98 -9.67 1.28
CA TYR A 94 5.78 -8.49 0.92
C TYR A 94 5.08 -7.58 -0.08
N ALA A 95 4.41 -8.15 -1.09
CA ALA A 95 3.70 -7.37 -2.09
C ALA A 95 2.60 -6.48 -1.48
N ILE A 96 2.02 -6.87 -0.34
CA ILE A 96 0.94 -6.12 0.33
C ILE A 96 1.50 -5.19 1.41
N GLN A 97 2.29 -5.70 2.36
CA GLN A 97 2.72 -4.93 3.54
C GLN A 97 4.17 -4.42 3.47
N GLY A 98 4.96 -4.85 2.48
CA GLY A 98 6.35 -4.41 2.32
C GLY A 98 7.21 -4.72 3.55
N TYR A 99 7.86 -3.70 4.06
CA TYR A 99 8.75 -3.75 5.22
C TYR A 99 8.04 -3.72 6.58
N LEU A 100 6.75 -3.39 6.64
CA LEU A 100 6.01 -3.28 7.91
C LEU A 100 6.09 -4.58 8.70
N SER A 101 6.42 -4.49 9.99
CA SER A 101 6.42 -5.65 10.90
C SER A 101 5.00 -6.19 11.08
N ASP A 102 4.90 -7.46 11.48
CA ASP A 102 3.59 -8.05 11.77
C ASP A 102 2.94 -7.36 12.97
N ASP A 103 3.74 -7.06 13.99
CA ASP A 103 3.26 -6.37 15.20
C ASP A 103 2.72 -4.98 14.90
N PHE A 104 3.48 -4.17 14.14
CA PHE A 104 3.03 -2.84 13.74
C PHE A 104 1.76 -2.89 12.89
N ARG A 105 1.70 -3.80 11.91
CA ARG A 105 0.53 -3.99 11.05
C ARG A 105 -0.72 -4.41 11.83
N GLU A 106 -0.58 -5.38 12.75
CA GLU A 106 -1.72 -5.95 13.48
C GLU A 106 -2.16 -5.09 14.65
N ASN A 107 -1.22 -4.60 15.44
CA ASN A 107 -1.51 -3.94 16.71
C ASN A 107 -1.61 -2.42 16.58
N VAL A 108 -0.82 -1.78 15.71
CA VAL A 108 -0.83 -0.33 15.49
C VAL A 108 -1.81 0.01 14.36
N LEU A 109 -1.58 -0.52 13.17
CA LEU A 109 -2.42 -0.22 12.00
C LEU A 109 -3.76 -0.99 12.01
N LYS A 110 -3.90 -2.05 12.82
CA LYS A 110 -5.10 -2.90 12.93
C LYS A 110 -5.56 -3.49 11.59
N ILE A 111 -4.59 -3.89 10.76
CA ILE A 111 -4.84 -4.48 9.45
C ILE A 111 -4.71 -6.00 9.54
N ASP A 112 -5.80 -6.71 9.29
CA ASP A 112 -5.81 -8.17 9.11
C ASP A 112 -5.64 -8.51 7.62
N LEU A 113 -4.62 -9.33 7.30
CA LEU A 113 -4.32 -9.81 5.96
C LEU A 113 -4.50 -11.33 5.79
N ASP A 114 -4.94 -12.05 6.81
CA ASP A 114 -4.98 -13.51 6.79
C ASP A 114 -5.98 -14.02 5.75
N GLU A 115 -7.17 -13.43 5.70
CA GLU A 115 -8.19 -13.77 4.71
C GLU A 115 -7.72 -13.45 3.28
N VAL A 116 -7.11 -12.28 3.08
CA VAL A 116 -6.57 -11.84 1.78
C VAL A 116 -5.48 -12.81 1.32
N SER A 117 -4.54 -13.16 2.18
CA SER A 117 -3.44 -14.09 1.88
C SER A 117 -3.94 -15.48 1.54
N LYS A 118 -4.94 -15.98 2.26
CA LYS A 118 -5.59 -17.27 2.02
C LYS A 118 -6.31 -17.30 0.66
N ASN A 119 -7.07 -16.27 0.35
CA ASN A 119 -7.79 -16.16 -0.92
C ASN A 119 -6.82 -16.08 -2.11
N LEU A 120 -5.74 -15.32 -1.98
CA LEU A 120 -4.69 -15.22 -3.01
C LEU A 120 -3.98 -16.55 -3.23
N LYS A 121 -3.68 -17.31 -2.18
CA LYS A 121 -3.09 -18.64 -2.28
C LYS A 121 -4.03 -19.60 -3.03
N THR A 122 -5.30 -19.65 -2.66
CA THR A 122 -6.31 -20.49 -3.31
C THR A 122 -6.41 -20.16 -4.80
N SER A 123 -6.46 -18.88 -5.18
CA SER A 123 -6.50 -18.46 -6.59
C SER A 123 -5.32 -19.00 -7.41
N ILE A 124 -4.10 -18.99 -6.83
CA ILE A 124 -2.91 -19.51 -7.53
C ILE A 124 -2.93 -21.05 -7.61
N ASP A 125 -3.42 -21.72 -6.56
CA ASP A 125 -3.52 -23.18 -6.56
C ASP A 125 -4.54 -23.65 -7.61
N ASP A 126 -5.63 -22.94 -7.79
CA ASP A 126 -6.61 -23.18 -8.85
C ASP A 126 -6.02 -23.00 -10.26
N LEU A 127 -5.21 -21.96 -10.48
CA LEU A 127 -4.46 -21.79 -11.74
C LEU A 127 -3.51 -22.96 -12.02
N SER A 128 -3.02 -23.63 -10.99
CA SER A 128 -2.08 -24.75 -11.14
C SER A 128 -2.71 -26.04 -11.61
N LYS A 129 -4.02 -26.24 -11.44
CA LYS A 129 -4.73 -27.48 -11.81
C LYS A 129 -4.57 -27.86 -13.29
N TYR A 130 -4.54 -26.86 -14.17
CA TYR A 130 -4.49 -27.06 -15.61
C TYR A 130 -3.07 -26.98 -16.19
N THR A 131 -2.05 -26.79 -15.36
CA THR A 131 -0.65 -26.70 -15.83
C THR A 131 -0.02 -28.06 -16.04
N HIS A 132 -0.60 -29.11 -15.45
CA HIS A 132 -0.18 -30.49 -15.66
C HIS A 132 -1.03 -31.11 -16.78
N VAL A 133 -0.37 -31.90 -17.62
CA VAL A 133 -1.04 -32.60 -18.72
C VAL A 133 -1.55 -33.94 -18.19
N GLU A 134 -2.85 -34.00 -18.04
CA GLU A 134 -3.59 -35.20 -17.63
C GLU A 134 -4.60 -35.58 -18.75
N PRO A 135 -5.10 -36.82 -18.81
CA PRO A 135 -6.06 -37.21 -19.83
C PRO A 135 -7.28 -36.26 -19.92
N GLU A 136 -7.72 -35.71 -18.78
CA GLU A 136 -8.87 -34.81 -18.65
C GLU A 136 -8.60 -33.40 -19.15
N THR A 137 -7.32 -33.02 -19.29
CA THR A 137 -6.90 -31.68 -19.74
C THR A 137 -6.27 -31.70 -21.14
N PHE A 138 -6.05 -32.88 -21.70
CA PHE A 138 -5.44 -33.07 -23.01
C PHE A 138 -6.51 -33.15 -24.12
N ASP A 139 -6.32 -32.40 -25.22
CA ASP A 139 -7.19 -32.42 -26.41
C ASP A 139 -8.68 -32.15 -26.11
N VAL A 140 -8.95 -31.25 -25.17
CA VAL A 140 -10.29 -30.90 -24.73
C VAL A 140 -11.07 -30.14 -25.82
N ASP A 141 -12.39 -30.29 -25.80
CA ASP A 141 -13.27 -29.61 -26.74
C ASP A 141 -13.30 -28.09 -26.58
N LEU A 142 -13.85 -27.40 -27.57
CA LEU A 142 -13.87 -25.94 -27.61
C LEU A 142 -14.68 -25.31 -26.47
N ALA A 143 -15.78 -25.98 -26.03
CA ALA A 143 -16.61 -25.47 -24.94
C ALA A 143 -15.82 -25.48 -23.62
N THR A 144 -15.17 -26.59 -23.31
CA THR A 144 -14.28 -26.74 -22.15
C THR A 144 -13.14 -25.75 -22.19
N VAL A 145 -12.47 -25.58 -23.34
CA VAL A 145 -11.40 -24.55 -23.49
C VAL A 145 -11.95 -23.16 -23.18
N THR A 146 -13.14 -22.84 -23.68
CA THR A 146 -13.76 -21.52 -23.48
C THR A 146 -14.03 -21.26 -22.00
N ASP A 147 -14.70 -22.20 -21.33
CA ASP A 147 -15.13 -22.03 -19.93
C ASP A 147 -13.91 -21.98 -18.97
N VAL A 148 -12.98 -22.91 -19.16
CA VAL A 148 -11.77 -22.98 -18.30
C VAL A 148 -10.87 -21.76 -18.51
N SER A 149 -10.64 -21.36 -19.76
CA SER A 149 -9.78 -20.19 -20.03
C SER A 149 -10.40 -18.88 -19.53
N TYR A 150 -11.72 -18.75 -19.59
CA TYR A 150 -12.44 -17.63 -18.99
C TYR A 150 -12.22 -17.57 -17.47
N ASN A 151 -12.45 -18.69 -16.78
CA ASN A 151 -12.27 -18.76 -15.32
C ASN A 151 -10.80 -18.43 -14.91
N ILE A 152 -9.81 -18.97 -15.66
CA ILE A 152 -8.39 -18.67 -15.42
C ILE A 152 -8.09 -17.17 -15.55
N LEU A 153 -8.64 -16.49 -16.57
CA LEU A 153 -8.42 -15.03 -16.70
C LEU A 153 -9.17 -14.23 -15.64
N GLU A 154 -10.36 -14.63 -15.26
CA GLU A 154 -11.10 -14.00 -14.15
C GLU A 154 -10.33 -14.14 -12.84
N ASP A 155 -9.83 -15.34 -12.53
CA ASP A 155 -9.02 -15.59 -11.33
C ASP A 155 -7.70 -14.80 -11.35
N THR A 156 -7.06 -14.70 -12.52
CA THR A 156 -5.87 -13.87 -12.70
C THR A 156 -6.17 -12.40 -12.46
N LEU A 157 -7.26 -11.88 -13.01
CA LEU A 157 -7.69 -10.50 -12.79
C LEU A 157 -8.05 -10.24 -11.32
N ARG A 158 -8.80 -11.16 -10.70
CA ARG A 158 -9.15 -11.09 -9.28
C ARG A 158 -7.90 -11.07 -8.40
N PHE A 159 -6.92 -11.92 -8.70
CA PHE A 159 -5.64 -11.94 -8.01
C PHE A 159 -4.93 -10.57 -8.04
N PHE A 160 -4.81 -9.93 -9.22
CA PHE A 160 -4.18 -8.63 -9.35
C PHE A 160 -4.96 -7.52 -8.62
N LYS A 161 -6.29 -7.52 -8.75
CA LYS A 161 -7.18 -6.58 -8.06
C LYS A 161 -7.01 -6.68 -6.55
N THR A 162 -7.08 -7.89 -6.00
CA THR A 162 -6.98 -8.13 -4.56
C THR A 162 -5.66 -7.62 -3.98
N ILE A 163 -4.53 -7.85 -4.67
CA ILE A 163 -3.24 -7.30 -4.23
C ILE A 163 -3.27 -5.76 -4.27
N LYS A 164 -3.77 -5.18 -5.36
CA LYS A 164 -3.82 -3.71 -5.49
C LYS A 164 -4.71 -3.06 -4.45
N GLU A 165 -5.89 -3.62 -4.18
CA GLU A 165 -6.82 -3.16 -3.15
C GLU A 165 -6.20 -3.27 -1.76
N ALA A 166 -5.50 -4.38 -1.46
CA ALA A 166 -4.79 -4.54 -0.20
C ALA A 166 -3.65 -3.52 -0.04
N GLN A 167 -2.87 -3.26 -1.09
CA GLN A 167 -1.84 -2.21 -1.10
C GLN A 167 -2.42 -0.82 -0.83
N LEU A 168 -3.53 -0.48 -1.47
CA LEU A 168 -4.21 0.81 -1.27
C LEU A 168 -4.69 0.94 0.18
N ARG A 169 -5.34 -0.09 0.72
CA ARG A 169 -5.79 -0.10 2.11
C ARG A 169 -4.65 0.07 3.12
N VAL A 170 -3.53 -0.62 2.90
CA VAL A 170 -2.33 -0.45 3.75
C VAL A 170 -1.81 0.98 3.63
N GLY A 171 -1.69 1.52 2.40
CA GLY A 171 -1.23 2.88 2.16
C GLY A 171 -2.11 3.92 2.87
N GLU A 172 -3.43 3.88 2.67
CA GLU A 172 -4.38 4.80 3.32
C GLU A 172 -4.30 4.75 4.86
N THR A 173 -4.10 3.56 5.43
CA THR A 173 -3.97 3.40 6.89
C THR A 173 -2.62 3.95 7.39
N VAL A 174 -1.55 3.76 6.63
CA VAL A 174 -0.22 4.34 6.93
C VAL A 174 -0.27 5.86 6.86
N ASP A 175 -0.91 6.43 5.84
CA ASP A 175 -1.06 7.88 5.70
C ASP A 175 -1.82 8.46 6.90
N ALA A 176 -2.94 7.83 7.31
CA ALA A 176 -3.69 8.27 8.48
C ALA A 176 -2.87 8.17 9.79
N TYR A 177 -2.07 7.11 9.94
CA TYR A 177 -1.16 6.98 11.09
C TYR A 177 -0.10 8.08 11.12
N ILE A 178 0.49 8.42 9.97
CA ILE A 178 1.47 9.51 9.86
C ILE A 178 0.83 10.84 10.23
N ASP A 179 -0.40 11.11 9.78
CA ASP A 179 -1.12 12.33 10.12
C ASP A 179 -1.37 12.45 11.63
N GLU A 180 -1.77 11.37 12.31
CA GLU A 180 -1.98 11.35 13.76
C GLU A 180 -0.67 11.59 14.53
N GLU A 181 0.43 10.96 14.12
CA GLU A 181 1.75 11.13 14.74
C GLU A 181 2.28 12.55 14.55
N LEU A 182 2.08 13.15 13.37
CA LEU A 182 2.47 14.53 13.10
C LEU A 182 1.73 15.50 14.00
N VAL A 183 0.41 15.36 14.14
CA VAL A 183 -0.38 16.20 15.05
C VAL A 183 0.14 16.08 16.47
N SER A 184 0.47 14.88 16.94
CA SER A 184 1.05 14.64 18.25
C SER A 184 2.37 15.38 18.45
N GLN A 185 3.26 15.32 17.47
CA GLN A 185 4.56 16.03 17.52
C GLN A 185 4.39 17.53 17.47
N PHE A 186 3.47 18.05 16.67
CA PHE A 186 3.18 19.49 16.62
C PHE A 186 2.74 20.03 17.99
N TYR A 187 1.97 19.29 18.77
CA TYR A 187 1.62 19.69 20.14
C TYR A 187 2.81 19.79 21.08
N ILE A 188 3.91 19.06 20.80
CA ILE A 188 5.12 19.07 21.62
C ILE A 188 6.03 20.26 21.25
N GLU A 189 6.21 20.52 19.93
CA GLU A 189 7.21 21.45 19.39
C GLU A 189 6.74 22.93 19.33
N THR A 190 5.43 23.20 19.31
CA THR A 190 4.90 24.57 19.11
C THR A 190 4.90 25.46 20.35
N ARG A 191 5.53 25.06 21.44
CA ARG A 191 5.39 25.78 22.73
C ARG A 191 6.04 27.14 22.75
N ASP A 192 7.25 27.27 22.24
CA ASP A 192 8.05 28.48 22.42
C ASP A 192 7.52 29.68 21.62
N GLU A 193 7.08 29.48 20.38
CA GLU A 193 6.55 30.54 19.53
C GLU A 193 5.19 31.06 20.00
N ILE A 194 4.41 30.21 20.68
CA ILE A 194 3.08 30.59 21.21
C ILE A 194 3.19 31.18 22.62
N ASP A 195 4.13 30.70 23.44
CA ASP A 195 4.37 31.16 24.82
C ASP A 195 4.59 32.68 24.92
N ILE A 196 5.20 33.29 23.89
CA ILE A 196 5.47 34.74 23.85
C ILE A 196 4.20 35.60 23.64
N LEU A 197 3.11 35.00 23.16
CA LEU A 197 1.88 35.71 22.80
C LEU A 197 0.96 35.97 23.97
N ALA A 198 0.97 35.13 25.02
CA ALA A 198 0.11 35.28 26.17
C ALA A 198 0.67 34.55 27.40
N THR A 199 0.17 34.96 28.61
CA THR A 199 0.59 34.37 29.88
C THR A 199 0.21 32.88 30.00
N HIS A 200 -0.90 32.49 29.39
CA HIS A 200 -1.35 31.11 29.28
C HIS A 200 -1.96 30.89 27.89
N TYR A 201 -1.76 29.70 27.35
CA TYR A 201 -2.40 29.30 26.10
C TYR A 201 -2.86 27.82 26.14
N GLU A 202 -3.74 27.49 25.24
CA GLU A 202 -4.23 26.14 24.97
C GLU A 202 -4.21 25.92 23.45
N VAL A 203 -3.53 24.88 23.00
CA VAL A 203 -3.60 24.45 21.57
C VAL A 203 -4.91 23.69 21.40
N LEU A 204 -5.80 24.20 20.56
CA LEU A 204 -7.11 23.61 20.29
C LEU A 204 -7.08 22.58 19.16
N GLY A 205 -6.11 22.68 18.26
CA GLY A 205 -5.93 21.73 17.16
C GLY A 205 -5.05 22.28 16.03
N PHE A 206 -4.69 21.37 15.15
CA PHE A 206 -3.96 21.65 13.92
C PHE A 206 -4.84 21.34 12.70
N LEU A 207 -4.64 22.10 11.63
CA LEU A 207 -5.22 21.86 10.33
C LEU A 207 -4.10 21.89 9.29
N VAL A 208 -3.68 20.73 8.82
CA VAL A 208 -2.78 20.62 7.67
C VAL A 208 -3.58 20.92 6.41
N THR A 209 -3.13 21.91 5.63
CA THR A 209 -3.78 22.33 4.39
C THR A 209 -3.04 21.82 3.16
N GLU A 210 -1.74 21.57 3.29
CA GLU A 210 -0.90 21.05 2.22
C GLU A 210 0.17 20.13 2.80
N LEU A 211 0.41 19.00 2.11
CA LEU A 211 1.44 18.04 2.42
C LEU A 211 2.24 17.74 1.15
N ILE A 212 3.54 18.08 1.15
CA ILE A 212 4.40 17.98 -0.01
C ILE A 212 5.56 17.04 0.27
N GLN A 213 5.80 16.06 -0.60
CA GLN A 213 7.02 15.26 -0.57
C GLN A 213 8.16 16.06 -1.19
N LEU A 214 9.19 16.37 -0.38
CA LEU A 214 10.39 17.11 -0.83
C LEU A 214 11.45 16.18 -1.41
N ALA A 215 11.69 15.04 -0.75
CA ALA A 215 12.68 14.06 -1.16
C ALA A 215 12.25 12.65 -0.75
N LYS A 216 12.81 11.66 -1.43
CA LYS A 216 12.62 10.24 -1.11
C LYS A 216 13.88 9.48 -1.46
N ASP A 217 14.34 8.63 -0.56
CA ASP A 217 15.36 7.63 -0.80
C ASP A 217 14.82 6.20 -0.56
N ASP A 218 15.69 5.22 -0.39
CA ASP A 218 15.31 3.83 -0.19
C ASP A 218 14.81 3.51 1.23
N LYS A 219 14.93 4.45 2.17
CA LYS A 219 14.55 4.26 3.58
C LYS A 219 13.68 5.36 4.14
N THR A 220 13.80 6.58 3.63
CA THR A 220 13.16 7.75 4.19
C THR A 220 12.40 8.58 3.16
N ILE A 221 11.39 9.28 3.63
CA ILE A 221 10.67 10.31 2.88
C ILE A 221 10.75 11.59 3.67
N THR A 222 11.29 12.68 3.06
CA THR A 222 11.23 14.02 3.63
C THR A 222 9.96 14.70 3.16
N MET A 223 9.16 15.18 4.10
CA MET A 223 7.87 15.80 3.86
C MET A 223 7.89 17.25 4.39
N LYS A 224 7.08 18.11 3.77
CA LYS A 224 6.72 19.44 4.25
C LYS A 224 5.23 19.52 4.45
N ALA A 225 4.80 20.01 5.62
CA ALA A 225 3.41 20.31 5.90
C ALA A 225 3.25 21.81 6.09
N ASP A 226 2.27 22.42 5.43
CA ASP A 226 1.82 23.78 5.65
C ASP A 226 0.39 23.75 6.18
N GLY A 227 0.06 24.67 7.10
CA GLY A 227 -1.26 24.66 7.70
C GLY A 227 -1.48 25.75 8.73
N PHE A 228 -2.37 25.47 9.67
CA PHE A 228 -2.73 26.40 10.74
C PHE A 228 -2.83 25.68 12.07
N VAL A 229 -2.36 26.34 13.14
CA VAL A 229 -2.61 25.97 14.52
C VAL A 229 -3.71 26.88 15.10
N ASN A 230 -4.74 26.29 15.72
CA ASN A 230 -5.75 27.04 16.44
C ASN A 230 -5.36 27.07 17.90
N VAL A 231 -5.23 28.25 18.47
CA VAL A 231 -4.84 28.48 19.88
C VAL A 231 -5.81 29.39 20.57
N ARG A 232 -6.04 29.09 21.86
CA ARG A 232 -6.76 29.97 22.77
C ARG A 232 -5.75 30.62 23.69
N LEU A 233 -5.58 31.94 23.56
CA LEU A 233 -4.70 32.75 24.37
C LEU A 233 -5.48 33.31 25.57
N GLN A 234 -4.89 33.27 26.78
CA GLN A 234 -5.48 33.84 27.97
C GLN A 234 -4.61 34.99 28.49
N TYR A 235 -5.20 36.16 28.59
CA TYR A 235 -4.61 37.34 29.18
C TYR A 235 -5.16 37.56 30.57
N GLY A 236 -4.26 37.56 31.55
CA GLY A 236 -4.59 37.60 32.97
C GLY A 236 -4.50 36.21 33.64
N SER A 237 -4.32 36.22 34.95
CA SER A 237 -4.28 35.01 35.75
C SER A 237 -5.69 34.36 35.87
N ASP A 238 -5.76 33.13 36.35
CA ASP A 238 -7.03 32.46 36.65
C ASP A 238 -7.87 33.24 37.69
N GLY A 239 -7.20 34.03 38.55
CA GLY A 239 -7.83 34.94 39.47
C GLY A 239 -8.50 36.12 38.77
N ASP A 240 -7.80 36.71 37.79
CA ASP A 240 -8.32 37.81 36.98
C ASP A 240 -9.51 37.33 36.11
N MET A 241 -9.41 36.14 35.54
CA MET A 241 -10.51 35.55 34.81
C MET A 241 -11.78 35.40 35.67
N ARG A 242 -11.62 34.97 36.93
CA ARG A 242 -12.74 34.81 37.85
C ARG A 242 -13.38 36.15 38.30
N ARG A 243 -12.59 37.24 38.29
CA ARG A 243 -13.07 38.59 38.60
C ARG A 243 -13.62 39.33 37.39
N GLY A 244 -13.46 38.81 36.20
CA GLY A 244 -13.85 39.45 34.93
C GLY A 244 -12.83 40.46 34.40
N ASP A 245 -11.61 40.50 34.98
CA ASP A 245 -10.51 41.38 34.59
C ASP A 245 -9.60 40.79 33.54
N GLY A 246 -9.77 39.48 33.25
CA GLY A 246 -9.04 38.77 32.19
C GLY A 246 -9.86 38.52 30.94
N CYS A 247 -9.21 38.17 29.82
CA CYS A 247 -9.88 37.78 28.60
C CYS A 247 -9.25 36.55 27.95
N LYS A 248 -10.06 35.83 27.17
CA LYS A 248 -9.59 34.76 26.27
C LYS A 248 -9.92 35.13 24.84
N ILE A 249 -8.96 34.92 23.94
CA ILE A 249 -9.16 35.07 22.52
C ILE A 249 -8.73 33.77 21.81
N GLU A 250 -9.45 33.39 20.77
CA GLU A 250 -9.07 32.29 19.89
C GLU A 250 -8.53 32.86 18.59
N ILE A 251 -7.35 32.39 18.21
CA ILE A 251 -6.67 32.83 17.01
C ILE A 251 -6.22 31.62 16.20
N LYS A 252 -5.92 31.87 14.95
CA LYS A 252 -5.44 30.91 13.98
C LYS A 252 -4.11 31.40 13.42
N LEU A 253 -3.02 30.70 13.72
CA LEU A 253 -1.68 31.06 13.29
C LEU A 253 -1.23 30.11 12.17
N PRO A 254 -0.60 30.62 11.10
CA PRO A 254 0.03 29.76 10.09
C PRO A 254 1.17 28.97 10.71
N PHE A 255 1.42 27.76 10.21
CA PHE A 255 2.63 27.03 10.52
C PHE A 255 3.20 26.34 9.26
N THR A 256 4.50 26.10 9.29
CA THR A 256 5.21 25.24 8.36
C THR A 256 6.00 24.22 9.15
N SER A 257 5.97 22.96 8.74
CA SER A 257 6.76 21.89 9.34
C SER A 257 7.52 21.11 8.28
N THR A 258 8.74 20.70 8.62
CA THR A 258 9.51 19.73 7.84
C THR A 258 9.85 18.54 8.72
N PHE A 259 9.61 17.32 8.22
CA PHE A 259 9.82 16.09 8.96
C PHE A 259 10.29 14.95 8.05
N VAL A 260 10.89 13.94 8.66
CA VAL A 260 11.38 12.75 7.95
C VAL A 260 10.61 11.53 8.43
N VAL A 261 9.98 10.83 7.48
CA VAL A 261 9.32 9.54 7.73
C VAL A 261 10.29 8.44 7.37
N ASN A 262 10.72 7.65 8.35
CA ASN A 262 11.50 6.46 8.12
C ASN A 262 10.55 5.24 8.00
N TYR A 263 10.46 4.67 6.80
CA TYR A 263 9.54 3.56 6.47
C TYR A 263 10.25 2.22 6.26
N LYS A 264 11.59 2.18 6.35
CA LYS A 264 12.42 0.99 6.19
C LYS A 264 13.35 0.78 7.38
N ASN A 265 12.77 0.70 8.57
CA ASN A 265 13.50 0.43 9.80
C ASN A 265 13.78 -1.06 9.99
N HIS A 266 14.76 -1.35 10.83
CA HIS A 266 15.14 -2.72 11.21
C HIS A 266 14.05 -3.43 12.03
N ASP A 267 13.19 -2.69 12.71
CA ASP A 267 12.03 -3.18 13.48
C ASP A 267 10.76 -3.33 12.61
N GLY A 268 10.73 -2.65 11.45
CA GLY A 268 9.59 -2.66 10.53
C GLY A 268 8.45 -1.76 10.94
N ASP A 269 8.71 -0.81 11.85
CA ASP A 269 7.76 0.21 12.27
C ASP A 269 7.98 1.50 11.48
N ILE A 270 6.97 2.36 11.43
CA ILE A 270 7.10 3.69 10.84
C ILE A 270 7.48 4.67 11.95
N HIS A 271 8.58 5.39 11.75
CA HIS A 271 9.02 6.40 12.67
C HIS A 271 9.07 7.77 11.98
N ILE A 272 8.55 8.79 12.67
CA ILE A 272 8.75 10.18 12.27
C ILE A 272 9.95 10.70 13.04
N GLU A 273 11.02 10.99 12.30
CA GLU A 273 12.25 11.54 12.83
C GLU A 273 12.28 13.06 12.61
N SER A 274 12.56 13.83 13.67
CA SER A 274 12.74 15.29 13.63
C SER A 274 11.67 16.08 12.87
N ALA A 275 10.57 16.40 13.52
CA ALA A 275 9.69 17.46 13.06
C ALA A 275 10.22 18.81 13.55
N ILE A 276 10.51 19.74 12.63
CA ILE A 276 10.76 21.14 12.96
C ILE A 276 9.49 21.89 12.61
N VAL A 277 8.81 22.43 13.62
CA VAL A 277 7.57 23.21 13.43
C VAL A 277 7.90 24.69 13.65
N ASN A 278 7.63 25.50 12.64
CA ASN A 278 7.75 26.95 12.71
C ASN A 278 6.34 27.54 12.66
N VAL A 279 5.93 28.21 13.75
CA VAL A 279 4.66 28.94 13.80
C VAL A 279 4.92 30.39 13.45
N ASP A 280 4.20 30.93 12.47
CA ASP A 280 4.24 32.35 12.13
C ASP A 280 3.39 33.14 13.16
N ASN A 281 4.06 33.62 14.20
CA ASN A 281 3.46 34.46 15.21
C ASN A 281 3.53 35.96 14.88
N ASP A 282 4.28 36.36 13.87
CA ASP A 282 4.33 37.76 13.39
C ASP A 282 2.97 38.17 12.82
N SER A 283 2.24 37.24 12.22
CA SER A 283 0.87 37.45 11.72
C SER A 283 -0.14 37.85 12.83
N PHE A 284 0.21 37.65 14.10
CA PHE A 284 -0.59 38.12 15.24
C PHE A 284 -0.53 39.63 15.45
N PHE A 285 0.56 40.28 15.02
CA PHE A 285 0.81 41.69 15.24
C PHE A 285 0.45 42.58 14.04
N GLU A 286 0.07 42.00 12.92
CA GLU A 286 -0.45 42.66 11.73
C GLU A 286 -1.96 42.94 11.83
#